data_7b55318ffb048a3c694b2567e0889a2d
#
_entry.id   7b55318ffb048a3c694b2567e0889a2d
#
_cell.length_a   1.000
_cell.length_b   1.000
_cell.length_c   1.000
_cell.angle_alpha   90.00
_cell.angle_beta   90.00
_cell.angle_gamma   90.00
#
_symmetry.space_group_name_H-M   'P 1'
#
loop_
_entity.id
_entity.type
_entity.pdbx_description
1 polymer ?
#
loop_
_entity_poly.entity_id
_entity_poly.type
_entity_poly.pdbx_seq_one_letter_code
_entity_poly.pdbx_strand_id
1 'polypeptide(L)'
;RAVHDPRLVDYLDRSSATVGNGKSVYPYVFPIRNAARPPKELSLRAGYWCIDTFTPINRNAYLAARHGVDCTLTAADEVLRGRRIAYALTRPPGHHAERRAFGGFCYFCNAAVAAHYLSQYGRVAILDIDYHHGNGQQDIFYERGDVLTVSIHGHPSFAYPYFSGFREEQGRGAGAGTNMNLPLPETITAEQYAAALADALKRIARFRPAWLVLACGFDTAVGDPTGSWPHRPDDFVRMGQAIGKAGLPTLVVQEGGYRTRTLGQNAAAFFRGLWDGTEHARAAVPVPAPPPRSLARQRARHAADTATVWRNEVQAGDVDLVRRLVASTGFFTAEEVGIAAELVAEGVEKGPASGYHFVVAEREGRLAGYACYGPIPGTDGRHDLYWIAVAPDMQGRGLGREILQRTEADAAAQGAARLYVDTSTSAHYAPTRAFYKRTGYRVAAEMPDFYRDGDGKTIFVKALLRQPA
;
A
#
# COMPACT_ATOMS: atom_id res chain seq x y z
N ARG A 1 -0.98 5.05 10.79
CA ARG A 1 -0.85 5.60 12.17
C ARG A 1 -0.66 7.12 12.19
N ALA A 2 -0.23 7.75 11.11
CA ALA A 2 -0.07 9.20 11.07
C ALA A 2 -1.42 9.95 11.03
N VAL A 3 -2.42 9.39 10.33
CA VAL A 3 -3.74 10.01 10.16
C VAL A 3 -4.86 9.22 10.86
N HIS A 4 -4.68 7.93 11.11
CA HIS A 4 -5.64 7.08 11.81
C HIS A 4 -5.22 6.81 13.25
N ASP A 5 -6.20 6.61 14.14
CA ASP A 5 -5.98 6.16 15.51
C ASP A 5 -5.23 4.82 15.50
N PRO A 6 -4.08 4.70 16.21
CA PRO A 6 -3.33 3.44 16.26
C PRO A 6 -4.17 2.24 16.69
N ARG A 7 -5.16 2.45 17.56
CA ARG A 7 -6.06 1.38 18.04
C ARG A 7 -6.98 0.85 16.94
N LEU A 8 -7.43 1.69 16.00
CA LEU A 8 -8.17 1.25 14.82
C LEU A 8 -7.28 0.39 13.92
N VAL A 9 -6.05 0.86 13.66
CA VAL A 9 -5.09 0.13 12.83
C VAL A 9 -4.78 -1.25 13.43
N ASP A 10 -4.49 -1.30 14.73
CA ASP A 10 -4.22 -2.55 15.45
C ASP A 10 -5.47 -3.46 15.52
N TYR A 11 -6.67 -2.88 15.62
CA TYR A 11 -7.92 -3.62 15.56
C TYR A 11 -8.12 -4.31 14.21
N LEU A 12 -7.94 -3.59 13.10
CA LEU A 12 -8.10 -4.14 11.74
C LEU A 12 -7.07 -5.25 11.45
N ASP A 13 -5.81 -5.06 11.87
CA ASP A 13 -4.75 -6.06 11.72
C ASP A 13 -5.09 -7.35 12.45
N ARG A 14 -5.38 -7.24 13.75
CA ARG A 14 -5.71 -8.39 14.61
C ARG A 14 -7.01 -9.09 14.17
N SER A 15 -8.03 -8.31 13.83
CA SER A 15 -9.32 -8.88 13.38
C SER A 15 -9.17 -9.63 12.07
N SER A 16 -8.47 -9.05 11.08
CA SER A 16 -8.21 -9.75 9.82
C SER A 16 -7.44 -11.06 10.03
N ALA A 17 -6.45 -11.07 10.92
CA ALA A 17 -5.66 -12.26 11.21
C ALA A 17 -6.49 -13.41 11.84
N THR A 18 -7.57 -13.10 12.55
CA THR A 18 -8.43 -14.10 13.23
C THR A 18 -9.56 -14.64 12.35
N VAL A 19 -9.90 -13.96 11.25
CA VAL A 19 -11.00 -14.41 10.37
C VAL A 19 -10.55 -15.57 9.50
N GLY A 20 -11.29 -16.69 9.56
CA GLY A 20 -11.02 -17.89 8.75
C GLY A 20 -11.16 -17.65 7.25
N ASN A 21 -10.55 -18.54 6.43
CA ASN A 21 -10.66 -18.48 4.97
C ASN A 21 -12.13 -18.49 4.52
N GLY A 22 -12.47 -17.63 3.58
CA GLY A 22 -13.82 -17.51 3.01
C GLY A 22 -14.86 -16.93 3.97
N LYS A 23 -14.48 -16.54 5.20
CA LYS A 23 -15.37 -15.91 6.18
C LYS A 23 -15.17 -14.40 6.21
N SER A 24 -16.21 -13.71 6.68
CA SER A 24 -16.19 -12.25 6.88
C SER A 24 -16.94 -11.91 8.18
N VAL A 25 -16.48 -10.87 8.86
CA VAL A 25 -17.13 -10.25 10.00
C VAL A 25 -17.77 -8.95 9.53
N TYR A 26 -19.05 -8.80 9.77
CA TYR A 26 -19.81 -7.58 9.52
C TYR A 26 -20.23 -6.95 10.84
N PRO A 27 -20.23 -5.62 10.96
CA PRO A 27 -20.82 -4.95 12.10
C PRO A 27 -22.33 -5.18 12.15
N TYR A 28 -22.85 -5.52 13.31
CA TYR A 28 -24.31 -5.69 13.53
C TYR A 28 -24.81 -5.04 14.82
N VAL A 29 -23.90 -4.52 15.65
CA VAL A 29 -24.21 -3.77 16.89
C VAL A 29 -23.30 -2.55 16.97
N PHE A 30 -23.90 -1.38 17.25
CA PHE A 30 -23.20 -0.10 17.32
C PHE A 30 -23.35 0.55 18.71
N PRO A 31 -22.31 1.19 19.26
CA PRO A 31 -22.32 1.76 20.60
C PRO A 31 -23.00 3.14 20.65
N ILE A 32 -24.29 3.20 20.37
CA ILE A 32 -25.04 4.48 20.33
C ILE A 32 -25.07 5.19 21.69
N ARG A 33 -25.11 4.43 22.79
CA ARG A 33 -25.31 5.01 24.14
C ARG A 33 -24.02 5.10 24.96
N ASN A 34 -23.11 4.17 24.80
CA ASN A 34 -21.87 4.11 25.57
C ASN A 34 -20.74 3.50 24.77
N ALA A 35 -19.95 4.35 24.13
CA ALA A 35 -18.76 3.97 23.36
C ALA A 35 -17.48 3.81 24.21
N ALA A 36 -17.52 4.07 25.53
CA ALA A 36 -16.32 4.11 26.37
C ALA A 36 -15.69 2.72 26.61
N ARG A 37 -16.48 1.66 26.51
CA ARG A 37 -16.05 0.29 26.80
C ARG A 37 -16.33 -0.64 25.64
N PRO A 38 -15.36 -0.81 24.69
CA PRO A 38 -15.52 -1.75 23.59
C PRO A 38 -15.62 -3.20 24.10
N PRO A 39 -16.40 -4.07 23.44
CA PRO A 39 -16.47 -5.50 23.75
C PRO A 39 -15.08 -6.16 23.75
N LYS A 40 -14.91 -7.25 24.49
CA LYS A 40 -13.67 -8.03 24.50
C LYS A 40 -13.47 -8.80 23.21
N GLU A 41 -14.53 -9.39 22.68
CA GLU A 41 -14.51 -10.18 21.46
C GLU A 41 -14.30 -9.29 20.22
N LEU A 42 -13.37 -9.68 19.34
CA LEU A 42 -12.99 -8.88 18.18
C LEU A 42 -14.13 -8.71 17.16
N SER A 43 -14.92 -9.77 16.94
CA SER A 43 -16.07 -9.72 16.03
C SER A 43 -17.13 -8.72 16.48
N LEU A 44 -17.41 -8.64 17.80
CA LEU A 44 -18.36 -7.69 18.39
C LEU A 44 -17.85 -6.24 18.33
N ARG A 45 -16.54 -6.05 18.31
CA ARG A 45 -15.91 -4.72 18.19
C ARG A 45 -16.07 -4.09 16.81
N ALA A 46 -16.48 -4.84 15.80
CA ALA A 46 -16.62 -4.30 14.46
C ALA A 46 -17.47 -3.03 14.44
N GLY A 47 -18.64 -3.03 15.08
CA GLY A 47 -19.51 -1.85 15.17
C GLY A 47 -18.99 -0.72 16.07
N TYR A 48 -17.95 -0.96 16.89
CA TYR A 48 -17.25 0.11 17.63
C TYR A 48 -16.34 0.94 16.72
N TRP A 49 -15.84 0.33 15.64
CA TRP A 49 -14.88 0.92 14.72
C TRP A 49 -15.44 1.14 13.31
N CYS A 50 -16.66 0.70 13.01
CA CYS A 50 -17.27 0.82 11.69
C CYS A 50 -18.52 1.70 11.73
N ILE A 51 -18.78 2.43 10.64
CA ILE A 51 -19.94 3.31 10.52
C ILE A 51 -21.13 2.67 9.79
N ASP A 52 -20.97 1.47 9.23
CA ASP A 52 -22.00 0.79 8.45
C ASP A 52 -22.03 -0.73 8.69
N THR A 53 -22.98 -1.42 8.04
CA THR A 53 -23.21 -2.86 8.18
C THR A 53 -22.73 -3.67 6.98
N PHE A 54 -22.09 -3.04 5.98
CA PHE A 54 -21.74 -3.68 4.71
C PHE A 54 -20.25 -3.61 4.36
N THR A 55 -19.41 -3.07 5.25
CA THR A 55 -17.95 -3.10 5.08
C THR A 55 -17.37 -4.29 5.86
N PRO A 56 -17.07 -5.43 5.18
CA PRO A 56 -16.66 -6.65 5.84
C PRO A 56 -15.19 -6.65 6.25
N ILE A 57 -14.86 -7.20 7.41
CA ILE A 57 -13.50 -7.60 7.73
C ILE A 57 -13.33 -9.06 7.34
N ASN A 58 -12.49 -9.35 6.36
CA ASN A 58 -12.04 -10.68 5.99
C ASN A 58 -10.54 -10.85 6.27
N ARG A 59 -10.02 -12.05 6.08
CA ARG A 59 -8.62 -12.37 6.35
C ARG A 59 -7.60 -11.46 5.65
N ASN A 60 -7.94 -10.89 4.49
CA ASN A 60 -7.05 -10.07 3.68
C ASN A 60 -7.37 -8.56 3.76
N ALA A 61 -8.41 -8.15 4.49
CA ALA A 61 -8.87 -6.77 4.50
C ALA A 61 -7.77 -5.78 4.92
N TYR A 62 -7.10 -6.04 6.04
CA TYR A 62 -5.98 -5.22 6.50
C TYR A 62 -4.81 -5.20 5.50
N LEU A 63 -4.42 -6.37 4.99
CA LEU A 63 -3.30 -6.49 4.05
C LEU A 63 -3.57 -5.74 2.75
N ALA A 64 -4.77 -5.89 2.20
CA ALA A 64 -5.18 -5.17 0.98
C ALA A 64 -5.21 -3.65 1.21
N ALA A 65 -5.80 -3.19 2.32
CA ALA A 65 -5.83 -1.77 2.68
C ALA A 65 -4.43 -1.18 2.88
N ARG A 66 -3.54 -1.91 3.56
CA ARG A 66 -2.14 -1.50 3.73
C ARG A 66 -1.41 -1.37 2.39
N HIS A 67 -1.57 -2.33 1.48
CA HIS A 67 -0.98 -2.24 0.14
C HIS A 67 -1.56 -1.08 -0.69
N GLY A 68 -2.84 -0.74 -0.50
CA GLY A 68 -3.42 0.48 -1.06
C GLY A 68 -2.70 1.74 -0.60
N VAL A 69 -2.40 1.83 0.70
CA VAL A 69 -1.59 2.93 1.26
C VAL A 69 -0.17 2.94 0.68
N ASP A 70 0.51 1.79 0.62
CA ASP A 70 1.88 1.67 0.08
C ASP A 70 1.92 2.11 -1.41
N CYS A 71 0.94 1.71 -2.21
CA CYS A 71 0.78 2.13 -3.60
C CYS A 71 0.59 3.65 -3.72
N THR A 72 -0.26 4.22 -2.86
CA THR A 72 -0.55 5.65 -2.85
C THR A 72 0.68 6.49 -2.44
N LEU A 73 1.44 6.06 -1.44
CA LEU A 73 2.69 6.71 -1.05
C LEU A 73 3.75 6.63 -2.15
N THR A 74 3.84 5.49 -2.86
CA THR A 74 4.73 5.35 -4.03
C THR A 74 4.36 6.36 -5.12
N ALA A 75 3.08 6.54 -5.41
CA ALA A 75 2.61 7.53 -6.38
C ALA A 75 2.85 8.97 -5.89
N ALA A 76 2.73 9.24 -4.57
CA ALA A 76 3.09 10.55 -3.99
C ALA A 76 4.58 10.87 -4.15
N ASP A 77 5.45 9.88 -3.99
CA ASP A 77 6.89 10.03 -4.27
C ASP A 77 7.17 10.41 -5.73
N GLU A 78 6.45 9.84 -6.68
CA GLU A 78 6.60 10.20 -8.09
C GLU A 78 6.21 11.67 -8.35
N VAL A 79 5.14 12.15 -7.72
CA VAL A 79 4.74 13.57 -7.80
C VAL A 79 5.81 14.48 -7.16
N LEU A 80 6.37 14.09 -6.01
CA LEU A 80 7.48 14.81 -5.37
C LEU A 80 8.76 14.82 -6.23
N ARG A 81 8.99 13.77 -7.05
CA ARG A 81 10.09 13.71 -8.01
C ARG A 81 9.87 14.57 -9.26
N GLY A 82 8.73 15.26 -9.36
CA GLY A 82 8.39 16.16 -10.46
C GLY A 82 7.48 15.58 -11.53
N ARG A 83 6.92 14.37 -11.33
CA ARG A 83 5.85 13.88 -12.21
C ARG A 83 4.62 14.78 -12.06
N ARG A 84 4.05 15.16 -13.20
CA ARG A 84 2.86 16.04 -13.21
C ARG A 84 1.59 15.30 -12.82
N ILE A 85 1.50 14.04 -13.18
CA ILE A 85 0.40 13.14 -12.85
C ILE A 85 1.01 11.82 -12.38
N ALA A 86 0.52 11.31 -11.26
CA ALA A 86 0.73 9.94 -10.82
C ALA A 86 -0.62 9.33 -10.44
N TYR A 87 -0.82 8.04 -10.71
CA TYR A 87 -2.07 7.35 -10.42
C TYR A 87 -1.86 6.14 -9.52
N ALA A 88 -2.46 6.18 -8.36
CA ALA A 88 -2.55 5.06 -7.43
C ALA A 88 -3.84 4.27 -7.70
N LEU A 89 -3.74 3.20 -8.49
CA LEU A 89 -4.85 2.28 -8.77
C LEU A 89 -4.99 1.32 -7.58
N THR A 90 -5.79 1.72 -6.60
CA THR A 90 -5.91 1.04 -5.31
C THR A 90 -7.25 0.33 -5.13
N ARG A 91 -7.26 -0.79 -4.43
CA ARG A 91 -8.41 -1.45 -3.82
C ARG A 91 -7.97 -2.04 -2.49
N PRO A 92 -8.77 -1.84 -1.43
CA PRO A 92 -10.05 -1.14 -1.30
C PRO A 92 -9.93 0.38 -1.51
N PRO A 93 -11.08 1.10 -1.69
CA PRO A 93 -11.13 2.57 -1.68
C PRO A 93 -10.77 3.10 -0.29
N GLY A 94 -10.72 4.44 -0.12
CA GLY A 94 -10.21 5.03 1.11
C GLY A 94 -11.02 6.20 1.69
N HIS A 95 -11.73 6.98 0.91
CA HIS A 95 -12.20 8.31 1.29
C HIS A 95 -13.25 8.34 2.42
N HIS A 96 -13.90 7.20 2.74
CA HIS A 96 -14.82 7.09 3.87
C HIS A 96 -14.14 6.69 5.20
N ALA A 97 -12.87 6.26 5.18
CA ALA A 97 -12.18 5.88 6.41
C ALA A 97 -11.76 7.10 7.23
N GLU A 98 -12.43 7.33 8.34
CA GLU A 98 -12.20 8.42 9.28
C GLU A 98 -10.97 8.15 10.17
N ARG A 99 -10.57 9.11 10.99
CA ARG A 99 -9.47 8.94 11.96
C ARG A 99 -9.70 7.74 12.86
N ARG A 100 -10.92 7.49 13.29
CA ARG A 100 -11.28 6.49 14.30
C ARG A 100 -12.33 5.48 13.85
N ALA A 101 -12.75 5.52 12.61
CA ALA A 101 -13.73 4.58 12.07
C ALA A 101 -13.42 4.20 10.63
N PHE A 102 -13.82 3.00 10.25
CA PHE A 102 -13.81 2.52 8.88
C PHE A 102 -15.25 2.33 8.38
N GLY A 103 -15.46 2.24 7.07
CA GLY A 103 -16.79 2.06 6.47
C GLY A 103 -16.81 2.46 5.01
N GLY A 104 -17.94 2.33 4.32
CA GLY A 104 -18.06 2.65 2.89
C GLY A 104 -17.08 1.86 2.02
N PHE A 105 -16.83 0.60 2.34
CA PHE A 105 -15.81 -0.27 1.74
C PHE A 105 -14.36 0.17 2.01
N CYS A 106 -14.14 1.22 2.80
CA CYS A 106 -12.85 1.84 3.08
C CYS A 106 -12.33 1.43 4.46
N TYR A 107 -11.04 1.13 4.58
CA TYR A 107 -10.39 0.77 5.85
C TYR A 107 -9.34 1.80 6.25
N PHE A 108 -8.57 2.34 5.29
CA PHE A 108 -7.63 3.45 5.48
C PHE A 108 -7.87 4.50 4.41
N CYS A 109 -7.82 5.76 4.81
CA CYS A 109 -8.00 6.87 3.88
C CYS A 109 -6.72 7.12 3.07
N ASN A 110 -6.63 6.47 1.91
CA ASN A 110 -5.48 6.53 1.02
C ASN A 110 -5.14 7.98 0.64
N ALA A 111 -6.16 8.76 0.23
CA ALA A 111 -5.99 10.17 -0.13
C ALA A 111 -5.49 11.02 1.05
N ALA A 112 -6.01 10.79 2.27
CA ALA A 112 -5.56 11.52 3.46
C ALA A 112 -4.13 11.15 3.88
N VAL A 113 -3.73 9.88 3.75
CA VAL A 113 -2.34 9.46 4.02
C VAL A 113 -1.38 10.17 3.07
N ALA A 114 -1.71 10.22 1.78
CA ALA A 114 -0.89 10.95 0.79
C ALA A 114 -0.85 12.45 1.06
N ALA A 115 -1.99 13.06 1.35
CA ALA A 115 -2.05 14.50 1.64
C ALA A 115 -1.26 14.85 2.90
N HIS A 116 -1.32 14.04 3.96
CA HIS A 116 -0.49 14.21 5.15
C HIS A 116 1.01 14.07 4.83
N TYR A 117 1.39 13.13 3.98
CA TYR A 117 2.78 12.98 3.56
C TYR A 117 3.26 14.17 2.73
N LEU A 118 2.49 14.61 1.75
CA LEU A 118 2.81 15.77 0.91
C LEU A 118 2.79 17.07 1.68
N SER A 119 1.95 17.21 2.73
CA SER A 119 1.84 18.46 3.51
C SER A 119 3.10 18.81 4.29
N GLN A 120 4.02 17.89 4.46
CA GLN A 120 5.35 18.15 5.03
C GLN A 120 6.23 19.03 4.11
N TYR A 121 5.87 19.12 2.83
CA TYR A 121 6.63 19.85 1.81
C TYR A 121 5.91 21.09 1.30
N GLY A 122 4.66 21.31 1.66
CA GLY A 122 3.85 22.46 1.27
C GLY A 122 2.36 22.20 1.41
N ARG A 123 1.54 23.22 1.16
CA ARG A 123 0.08 23.10 1.24
C ARG A 123 -0.45 22.09 0.23
N VAL A 124 -1.46 21.33 0.63
CA VAL A 124 -2.10 20.31 -0.21
C VAL A 124 -3.59 20.58 -0.32
N ALA A 125 -4.16 20.43 -1.50
CA ALA A 125 -5.62 20.32 -1.66
C ALA A 125 -5.99 18.87 -1.95
N ILE A 126 -7.04 18.38 -1.32
CA ILE A 126 -7.75 17.16 -1.72
C ILE A 126 -9.01 17.61 -2.46
N LEU A 127 -9.20 17.13 -3.68
CA LEU A 127 -10.45 17.23 -4.41
C LEU A 127 -11.05 15.84 -4.53
N ASP A 128 -12.26 15.67 -4.02
CA ASP A 128 -13.01 14.43 -4.13
C ASP A 128 -14.11 14.60 -5.18
N ILE A 129 -14.08 13.74 -6.20
CA ILE A 129 -15.05 13.69 -7.30
C ILE A 129 -15.82 12.37 -7.33
N ASP A 130 -15.71 11.55 -6.29
CA ASP A 130 -16.59 10.41 -6.06
C ASP A 130 -18.02 10.89 -5.83
N TYR A 131 -19.01 10.04 -6.12
CA TYR A 131 -20.41 10.36 -5.89
C TYR A 131 -20.73 10.56 -4.42
N HIS A 132 -20.01 9.87 -3.53
CA HIS A 132 -20.21 9.89 -2.10
C HIS A 132 -19.31 10.92 -1.42
N HIS A 133 -19.77 11.45 -0.29
CA HIS A 133 -18.97 12.40 0.48
C HIS A 133 -17.72 11.75 1.08
N GLY A 134 -16.56 12.37 0.90
CA GLY A 134 -15.29 11.95 1.49
C GLY A 134 -15.18 12.31 2.97
N ASN A 135 -16.06 11.74 3.81
CA ASN A 135 -16.11 12.01 5.25
C ASN A 135 -14.81 11.68 5.98
N GLY A 136 -14.06 10.69 5.51
CA GLY A 136 -12.78 10.30 6.12
C GLY A 136 -11.72 11.38 5.99
N GLN A 137 -11.55 11.95 4.80
CA GLN A 137 -10.61 13.04 4.61
C GLN A 137 -11.07 14.34 5.29
N GLN A 138 -12.37 14.61 5.33
CA GLN A 138 -12.92 15.72 6.11
C GLN A 138 -12.60 15.56 7.60
N ASP A 139 -12.93 14.42 8.22
CA ASP A 139 -12.67 14.15 9.64
C ASP A 139 -11.19 14.29 10.01
N ILE A 140 -10.30 13.72 9.19
CA ILE A 140 -8.87 13.72 9.43
C ILE A 140 -8.27 15.14 9.40
N PHE A 141 -8.74 16.01 8.51
CA PHE A 141 -8.17 17.36 8.31
C PHE A 141 -9.03 18.51 8.84
N TYR A 142 -10.14 18.22 9.54
CA TYR A 142 -11.13 19.20 9.94
C TYR A 142 -10.57 20.37 10.79
N GLU A 143 -9.48 20.12 11.52
CA GLU A 143 -8.79 21.11 12.37
C GLU A 143 -7.41 21.51 11.82
N ARG A 144 -7.11 21.24 10.54
CA ARG A 144 -5.80 21.52 9.94
C ARG A 144 -5.90 22.59 8.85
N GLY A 145 -5.09 23.64 8.95
CA GLY A 145 -5.06 24.75 7.99
C GLY A 145 -4.09 24.56 6.81
N ASP A 146 -3.31 23.50 6.78
CA ASP A 146 -2.32 23.20 5.74
C ASP A 146 -2.83 22.25 4.65
N VAL A 147 -3.99 21.62 4.87
CA VAL A 147 -4.70 20.77 3.90
C VAL A 147 -6.11 21.33 3.69
N LEU A 148 -6.46 21.59 2.44
CA LEU A 148 -7.82 21.94 2.04
C LEU A 148 -8.52 20.68 1.55
N THR A 149 -9.69 20.36 2.09
CA THR A 149 -10.58 19.30 1.61
C THR A 149 -11.75 19.90 0.85
N VAL A 150 -12.01 19.40 -0.34
CA VAL A 150 -13.14 19.79 -1.20
C VAL A 150 -13.81 18.52 -1.71
N SER A 151 -15.12 18.37 -1.51
CA SER A 151 -15.88 17.21 -1.96
C SER A 151 -17.14 17.63 -2.72
N ILE A 152 -17.33 17.06 -3.92
CA ILE A 152 -18.54 17.23 -4.75
C ILE A 152 -19.29 15.92 -4.71
N HIS A 153 -20.45 15.88 -4.08
CA HIS A 153 -21.12 14.62 -3.77
C HIS A 153 -22.64 14.76 -3.74
N GLY A 154 -23.35 13.64 -3.76
CA GLY A 154 -24.78 13.58 -3.56
C GLY A 154 -25.16 14.13 -2.17
N HIS A 155 -26.26 14.87 -2.08
CA HIS A 155 -26.68 15.49 -0.82
C HIS A 155 -26.88 14.44 0.29
N PRO A 156 -26.41 14.66 1.53
CA PRO A 156 -26.50 13.69 2.62
C PRO A 156 -27.91 13.22 2.98
N SER A 157 -28.95 13.94 2.58
CA SER A 157 -30.34 13.52 2.80
C SER A 157 -30.71 12.23 2.08
N PHE A 158 -29.98 11.82 1.04
CA PHE A 158 -30.24 10.59 0.30
C PHE A 158 -28.96 9.81 -0.06
N ALA A 159 -27.78 10.42 -0.01
CA ALA A 159 -26.52 9.78 -0.33
C ALA A 159 -25.70 9.43 0.93
N TYR A 160 -25.04 8.24 0.90
CA TYR A 160 -24.12 7.82 1.95
C TYR A 160 -22.96 8.84 2.11
N PRO A 161 -22.47 9.15 3.30
CA PRO A 161 -22.75 8.51 4.61
C PRO A 161 -23.92 9.12 5.40
N TYR A 162 -24.76 9.95 4.83
CA TYR A 162 -25.97 10.58 5.36
C TYR A 162 -25.77 11.61 6.47
N PHE A 163 -24.80 11.45 7.35
CA PHE A 163 -24.61 12.22 8.58
C PHE A 163 -23.51 13.28 8.50
N SER A 164 -22.85 13.42 7.34
CA SER A 164 -21.86 14.46 7.06
C SER A 164 -21.80 14.77 5.56
N GLY A 165 -21.20 15.90 5.21
CA GLY A 165 -21.15 16.42 3.84
C GLY A 165 -22.06 17.64 3.63
N PHE A 166 -22.53 18.25 4.72
CA PHE A 166 -23.34 19.46 4.63
C PHE A 166 -22.48 20.68 4.30
N ARG A 167 -23.07 21.64 3.62
CA ARG A 167 -22.38 22.87 3.15
C ARG A 167 -21.82 23.72 4.30
N GLU A 168 -22.43 23.64 5.47
CA GLU A 168 -22.07 24.38 6.69
C GLU A 168 -20.82 23.81 7.37
N GLU A 169 -20.38 22.60 7.03
CA GLU A 169 -19.20 21.96 7.57
C GLU A 169 -17.95 22.55 6.89
N GLN A 170 -17.36 23.59 7.48
CA GLN A 170 -16.28 24.38 6.88
C GLN A 170 -14.93 24.25 7.59
N GLY A 171 -14.78 23.27 8.48
CA GLY A 171 -13.60 23.11 9.32
C GLY A 171 -13.72 23.83 10.66
N ARG A 172 -12.78 23.55 11.57
CA ARG A 172 -12.77 24.08 12.92
C ARG A 172 -11.36 24.45 13.39
N GLY A 173 -11.26 25.40 14.34
CA GLY A 173 -9.97 25.78 14.90
C GLY A 173 -8.99 26.28 13.82
N ALA A 174 -7.78 25.71 13.75
CA ALA A 174 -6.80 26.04 12.73
C ALA A 174 -7.25 25.65 11.30
N GLY A 175 -8.22 24.72 11.18
CA GLY A 175 -8.81 24.29 9.91
C GLY A 175 -10.07 25.07 9.51
N ALA A 176 -10.45 26.14 10.22
CA ALA A 176 -11.61 26.94 9.85
C ALA A 176 -11.48 27.50 8.44
N GLY A 177 -12.46 27.23 7.57
CA GLY A 177 -12.46 27.62 6.17
C GLY A 177 -11.61 26.71 5.26
N THR A 178 -11.04 25.59 5.75
CA THR A 178 -10.29 24.63 4.93
C THR A 178 -11.04 23.34 4.60
N ASN A 179 -12.34 23.31 4.83
CA ASN A 179 -13.23 22.31 4.31
C ASN A 179 -14.31 22.96 3.44
N MET A 180 -14.66 22.34 2.30
CA MET A 180 -15.71 22.80 1.41
C MET A 180 -16.49 21.61 0.87
N ASN A 181 -17.78 21.54 1.23
CA ASN A 181 -18.72 20.57 0.72
C ASN A 181 -19.62 21.20 -0.35
N LEU A 182 -19.79 20.48 -1.45
CA LEU A 182 -20.66 20.83 -2.56
C LEU A 182 -21.69 19.69 -2.74
N PRO A 183 -22.67 19.58 -1.81
CA PRO A 183 -23.73 18.60 -1.92
C PRO A 183 -24.66 18.98 -3.09
N LEU A 184 -24.86 18.05 -4.02
CA LEU A 184 -25.69 18.22 -5.20
C LEU A 184 -26.98 17.38 -5.10
N PRO A 185 -28.06 17.78 -5.78
CA PRO A 185 -29.32 17.02 -5.85
C PRO A 185 -29.13 15.61 -6.39
N GLU A 186 -30.10 14.74 -6.13
CA GLU A 186 -30.14 13.37 -6.63
C GLU A 186 -30.15 13.32 -8.17
N THR A 187 -30.84 14.25 -8.79
CA THR A 187 -30.87 14.42 -10.24
C THR A 187 -30.23 15.73 -10.62
N ILE A 188 -29.19 15.67 -11.46
CA ILE A 188 -28.46 16.82 -11.99
C ILE A 188 -28.20 16.69 -13.49
N THR A 189 -27.82 17.79 -14.10
CA THR A 189 -27.23 17.80 -15.45
C THR A 189 -25.69 17.81 -15.37
N ALA A 190 -25.03 17.47 -16.47
CA ALA A 190 -23.58 17.56 -16.57
C ALA A 190 -23.07 19.01 -16.36
N GLU A 191 -23.85 20.01 -16.79
CA GLU A 191 -23.54 21.44 -16.64
C GLU A 191 -23.61 21.88 -15.17
N GLN A 192 -24.57 21.38 -14.41
CA GLN A 192 -24.66 21.66 -12.97
C GLN A 192 -23.45 21.10 -12.21
N TYR A 193 -23.02 19.88 -12.56
CA TYR A 193 -21.79 19.32 -12.03
C TYR A 193 -20.54 20.14 -12.44
N ALA A 194 -20.47 20.52 -13.71
CA ALA A 194 -19.34 21.33 -14.21
C ALA A 194 -19.25 22.69 -13.49
N ALA A 195 -20.39 23.30 -13.15
CA ALA A 195 -20.43 24.53 -12.36
C ALA A 195 -19.88 24.30 -10.93
N ALA A 196 -20.30 23.23 -10.26
CA ALA A 196 -19.78 22.86 -8.96
C ALA A 196 -18.26 22.57 -9.00
N LEU A 197 -17.79 21.85 -10.02
CA LEU A 197 -16.35 21.59 -10.22
C LEU A 197 -15.59 22.91 -10.46
N ALA A 198 -16.14 23.86 -11.21
CA ALA A 198 -15.52 25.17 -11.41
C ALA A 198 -15.38 25.95 -10.08
N ASP A 199 -16.38 25.89 -9.20
CA ASP A 199 -16.32 26.53 -7.88
C ASP A 199 -15.30 25.85 -6.95
N ALA A 200 -15.23 24.52 -6.98
CA ALA A 200 -14.20 23.74 -6.30
C ALA A 200 -12.79 24.17 -6.74
N LEU A 201 -12.55 24.24 -8.05
CA LEU A 201 -11.25 24.63 -8.60
C LEU A 201 -10.90 26.09 -8.29
N LYS A 202 -11.87 27.03 -8.29
CA LYS A 202 -11.66 28.41 -7.80
C LYS A 202 -11.24 28.44 -6.33
N ARG A 203 -11.86 27.60 -5.49
CA ARG A 203 -11.50 27.51 -4.06
C ARG A 203 -10.09 26.96 -3.89
N ILE A 204 -9.73 25.93 -4.64
CA ILE A 204 -8.38 25.35 -4.65
C ILE A 204 -7.34 26.40 -5.10
N ALA A 205 -7.61 27.12 -6.19
CA ALA A 205 -6.71 28.17 -6.67
C ALA A 205 -6.46 29.27 -5.61
N ARG A 206 -7.49 29.69 -4.87
CA ARG A 206 -7.36 30.66 -3.76
C ARG A 206 -6.54 30.13 -2.59
N PHE A 207 -6.60 28.82 -2.34
CA PHE A 207 -5.81 28.16 -1.29
C PHE A 207 -4.32 28.08 -1.66
N ARG A 208 -3.98 28.11 -2.96
CA ARG A 208 -2.62 28.03 -3.50
C ARG A 208 -1.85 26.81 -2.99
N PRO A 209 -2.35 25.59 -3.18
CA PRO A 209 -1.63 24.39 -2.80
C PRO A 209 -0.43 24.15 -3.72
N ALA A 210 0.57 23.43 -3.23
CA ALA A 210 1.69 22.96 -4.04
C ALA A 210 1.31 21.68 -4.82
N TRP A 211 0.38 20.87 -4.31
CA TRP A 211 -0.08 19.62 -4.91
C TRP A 211 -1.59 19.45 -4.78
N LEU A 212 -2.12 18.73 -5.75
CA LEU A 212 -3.50 18.24 -5.73
C LEU A 212 -3.50 16.73 -5.50
N VAL A 213 -4.21 16.27 -4.47
CA VAL A 213 -4.61 14.87 -4.32
C VAL A 213 -6.05 14.75 -4.80
N LEU A 214 -6.29 13.91 -5.79
CA LEU A 214 -7.60 13.72 -6.37
C LEU A 214 -8.14 12.36 -5.93
N ALA A 215 -9.14 12.35 -5.06
CA ALA A 215 -9.96 11.17 -4.75
C ALA A 215 -10.92 10.97 -5.93
N CYS A 216 -10.65 9.94 -6.74
CA CYS A 216 -11.24 9.76 -8.05
C CYS A 216 -12.17 8.54 -8.07
N GLY A 217 -13.47 8.78 -7.88
CA GLY A 217 -14.54 7.82 -8.12
C GLY A 217 -15.14 7.94 -9.53
N PHE A 218 -15.65 6.84 -10.05
CA PHE A 218 -16.38 6.76 -11.31
C PHE A 218 -17.85 6.35 -11.13
N ASP A 219 -18.35 6.37 -9.91
CA ASP A 219 -19.74 6.08 -9.53
C ASP A 219 -20.71 7.23 -9.83
N THR A 220 -20.20 8.38 -10.25
CA THR A 220 -21.00 9.45 -10.90
C THR A 220 -21.48 9.06 -12.30
N ALA A 221 -21.05 7.91 -12.85
CA ALA A 221 -21.39 7.46 -14.18
C ALA A 221 -22.86 7.04 -14.31
N VAL A 222 -23.48 7.32 -15.45
CA VAL A 222 -24.85 6.90 -15.73
C VAL A 222 -25.01 5.40 -15.54
N GLY A 223 -25.99 5.03 -14.68
CA GLY A 223 -26.33 3.62 -14.38
C GLY A 223 -25.31 2.91 -13.50
N ASP A 224 -24.50 3.62 -12.75
CA ASP A 224 -23.76 3.04 -11.62
C ASP A 224 -24.76 2.61 -10.54
N PRO A 225 -24.57 1.43 -9.90
CA PRO A 225 -25.53 0.93 -8.92
C PRO A 225 -25.54 1.72 -7.60
N THR A 226 -24.53 2.57 -7.36
CA THR A 226 -24.37 3.33 -6.11
C THR A 226 -24.57 4.83 -6.27
N GLY A 227 -24.57 5.33 -7.50
CA GLY A 227 -24.79 6.73 -7.84
C GLY A 227 -25.99 6.93 -8.76
N SER A 228 -26.51 8.17 -8.82
CA SER A 228 -27.70 8.53 -9.60
C SER A 228 -27.40 9.52 -10.75
N TRP A 229 -26.16 9.95 -10.93
CA TRP A 229 -25.82 11.01 -11.87
C TRP A 229 -25.61 10.51 -13.30
N PRO A 230 -25.72 11.41 -14.32
CA PRO A 230 -25.86 11.01 -15.70
C PRO A 230 -24.53 10.96 -16.49
N HIS A 231 -23.37 11.03 -15.86
CA HIS A 231 -22.10 11.25 -16.54
C HIS A 231 -21.75 10.12 -17.53
N ARG A 232 -21.33 10.54 -18.73
CA ARG A 232 -20.90 9.69 -19.85
C ARG A 232 -19.40 9.92 -20.11
N PRO A 233 -18.75 9.14 -20.97
CA PRO A 233 -17.32 9.31 -21.27
C PRO A 233 -16.91 10.75 -21.61
N ASP A 234 -17.72 11.48 -22.40
CA ASP A 234 -17.42 12.88 -22.77
C ASP A 234 -17.46 13.83 -21.58
N ASP A 235 -18.29 13.55 -20.57
CA ASP A 235 -18.32 14.33 -19.33
C ASP A 235 -17.05 14.09 -18.53
N PHE A 236 -16.58 12.87 -18.46
CA PHE A 236 -15.30 12.53 -17.82
C PHE A 236 -14.11 13.17 -18.54
N VAL A 237 -14.12 13.28 -19.88
CA VAL A 237 -13.11 14.09 -20.61
C VAL A 237 -13.13 15.53 -20.12
N ARG A 238 -14.31 16.16 -20.06
CA ARG A 238 -14.46 17.56 -19.62
C ARG A 238 -14.02 17.77 -18.18
N MET A 239 -14.37 16.86 -17.27
CA MET A 239 -13.90 16.87 -15.87
C MET A 239 -12.39 16.81 -15.79
N GLY A 240 -11.78 15.83 -16.44
CA GLY A 240 -10.32 15.68 -16.49
C GLY A 240 -9.64 16.92 -17.05
N GLN A 241 -10.13 17.49 -18.15
CA GLN A 241 -9.59 18.71 -18.75
C GLN A 241 -9.66 19.92 -17.81
N ALA A 242 -10.78 20.09 -17.11
CA ALA A 242 -10.93 21.18 -16.14
C ALA A 242 -9.92 21.07 -14.99
N ILE A 243 -9.76 19.87 -14.44
CA ILE A 243 -8.81 19.60 -13.36
C ILE A 243 -7.36 19.76 -13.84
N GLY A 244 -7.02 19.22 -15.01
CA GLY A 244 -5.68 19.34 -15.61
C GLY A 244 -5.27 20.79 -15.88
N LYS A 245 -6.21 21.64 -16.32
CA LYS A 245 -6.00 23.07 -16.57
C LYS A 245 -5.67 23.85 -15.29
N ALA A 246 -5.97 23.34 -14.09
CA ALA A 246 -5.50 23.94 -12.84
C ALA A 246 -3.97 23.98 -12.73
N GLY A 247 -3.25 23.18 -13.53
CA GLY A 247 -1.79 23.22 -13.65
C GLY A 247 -1.03 22.67 -12.43
N LEU A 248 -1.70 22.07 -11.45
CA LEU A 248 -1.09 21.50 -10.25
C LEU A 248 -0.52 20.12 -10.52
N PRO A 249 0.64 19.76 -9.95
CA PRO A 249 1.06 18.37 -9.87
C PRO A 249 -0.02 17.57 -9.14
N THR A 250 -0.53 16.52 -9.77
CA THR A 250 -1.74 15.81 -9.33
C THR A 250 -1.43 14.34 -9.03
N LEU A 251 -1.72 13.93 -7.80
CA LEU A 251 -1.80 12.52 -7.41
C LEU A 251 -3.25 12.07 -7.48
N VAL A 252 -3.57 11.20 -8.41
CA VAL A 252 -4.90 10.57 -8.51
C VAL A 252 -4.92 9.32 -7.65
N VAL A 253 -5.91 9.18 -6.78
CA VAL A 253 -6.15 8.02 -5.92
C VAL A 253 -7.50 7.41 -6.31
N GLN A 254 -7.51 6.12 -6.67
CA GLN A 254 -8.75 5.43 -7.04
C GLN A 254 -9.67 5.29 -5.84
N GLU A 255 -10.93 5.67 -6.01
CA GLU A 255 -12.03 5.45 -5.07
C GLU A 255 -13.12 4.58 -5.71
N GLY A 256 -14.39 4.97 -5.65
CA GLY A 256 -15.53 4.20 -6.14
C GLY A 256 -15.66 4.08 -7.66
N GLY A 257 -16.76 3.45 -8.07
CA GLY A 257 -17.08 3.14 -9.45
C GLY A 257 -17.38 1.66 -9.65
N TYR A 258 -18.67 1.32 -9.78
CA TYR A 258 -19.15 -0.07 -9.68
C TYR A 258 -19.83 -0.56 -10.95
N ARG A 259 -20.05 0.30 -11.93
CA ARG A 259 -20.49 -0.10 -13.26
C ARG A 259 -19.33 -0.66 -14.08
N THR A 260 -18.92 -1.88 -13.79
CA THR A 260 -17.72 -2.53 -14.33
C THR A 260 -17.65 -2.56 -15.86
N ARG A 261 -18.81 -2.66 -16.55
CA ARG A 261 -18.88 -2.69 -18.02
C ARG A 261 -18.37 -1.41 -18.69
N THR A 262 -18.51 -0.25 -18.05
CA THR A 262 -18.12 1.05 -18.61
C THR A 262 -16.99 1.72 -17.83
N LEU A 263 -16.58 1.16 -16.70
CA LEU A 263 -15.55 1.72 -15.82
C LEU A 263 -14.25 2.05 -16.57
N GLY A 264 -13.73 1.10 -17.34
CA GLY A 264 -12.51 1.29 -18.11
C GLY A 264 -12.62 2.38 -19.17
N GLN A 265 -13.78 2.52 -19.84
CA GLN A 265 -14.03 3.56 -20.82
C GLN A 265 -14.10 4.95 -20.18
N ASN A 266 -14.79 5.07 -19.03
CA ASN A 266 -14.91 6.31 -18.28
C ASN A 266 -13.54 6.74 -17.72
N ALA A 267 -12.78 5.80 -17.16
CA ALA A 267 -11.43 6.07 -16.67
C ALA A 267 -10.50 6.52 -17.81
N ALA A 268 -10.49 5.83 -18.96
CA ALA A 268 -9.69 6.22 -20.11
C ALA A 268 -10.06 7.62 -20.63
N ALA A 269 -11.35 7.94 -20.65
CA ALA A 269 -11.86 9.26 -21.04
C ALA A 269 -11.38 10.34 -20.06
N PHE A 270 -11.52 10.09 -18.75
CA PHE A 270 -11.07 11.01 -17.71
C PHE A 270 -9.56 11.29 -17.79
N PHE A 271 -8.74 10.24 -17.87
CA PHE A 271 -7.28 10.39 -17.91
C PHE A 271 -6.80 11.05 -19.20
N ARG A 272 -7.48 10.83 -20.35
CA ARG A 272 -7.21 11.59 -21.56
C ARG A 272 -7.46 13.07 -21.34
N GLY A 273 -8.62 13.42 -20.80
CA GLY A 273 -8.95 14.81 -20.47
C GLY A 273 -7.96 15.42 -19.49
N LEU A 274 -7.61 14.71 -18.43
CA LEU A 274 -6.64 15.18 -17.43
C LEU A 274 -5.27 15.45 -18.06
N TRP A 275 -4.80 14.56 -18.92
CA TRP A 275 -3.55 14.74 -19.66
C TRP A 275 -3.61 15.96 -20.56
N ASP A 276 -4.63 16.07 -21.41
CA ASP A 276 -4.81 17.20 -22.34
C ASP A 276 -4.87 18.53 -21.60
N GLY A 277 -5.60 18.59 -20.49
CA GLY A 277 -5.68 19.78 -19.63
C GLY A 277 -4.35 20.15 -19.02
N THR A 278 -3.58 19.16 -18.58
CA THR A 278 -2.25 19.35 -17.96
C THR A 278 -1.21 19.85 -18.99
N GLU A 279 -1.21 19.33 -20.21
CA GLU A 279 -0.35 19.78 -21.29
C GLU A 279 -0.71 21.21 -21.74
N HIS A 280 -2.00 21.55 -21.77
CA HIS A 280 -2.45 22.90 -22.04
C HIS A 280 -1.96 23.90 -20.98
N ALA A 281 -2.03 23.55 -19.70
CA ALA A 281 -1.52 24.38 -18.61
C ALA A 281 0.02 24.54 -18.66
N ARG A 282 0.75 23.50 -19.09
CA ARG A 282 2.20 23.53 -19.27
C ARG A 282 2.64 24.55 -20.33
N ALA A 283 1.87 24.71 -21.39
CA ALA A 283 2.13 25.71 -22.41
C ALA A 283 1.94 27.15 -21.90
N ALA A 284 1.17 27.32 -20.81
CA ALA A 284 0.79 28.64 -20.27
C ALA A 284 1.63 29.11 -19.08
N VAL A 285 2.42 28.24 -18.40
CA VAL A 285 3.19 28.60 -17.17
C VAL A 285 4.58 27.99 -17.20
N PRO A 286 5.66 28.74 -16.88
CA PRO A 286 6.98 28.17 -16.68
C PRO A 286 7.00 27.20 -15.48
N VAL A 287 7.69 26.05 -15.65
CA VAL A 287 7.87 25.02 -14.63
C VAL A 287 8.41 25.65 -13.33
N PRO A 288 7.80 25.42 -12.16
CA PRO A 288 8.38 25.80 -10.88
C PRO A 288 9.77 25.15 -10.71
N ALA A 289 10.72 25.92 -10.20
CA ALA A 289 12.04 25.41 -9.90
C ALA A 289 11.95 24.22 -8.93
N PRO A 290 12.82 23.20 -9.05
CA PRO A 290 12.85 22.07 -8.14
C PRO A 290 13.02 22.57 -6.68
N PRO A 291 12.44 21.88 -5.69
CA PRO A 291 12.48 22.28 -4.29
C PRO A 291 13.93 22.47 -3.79
N PRO A 292 14.17 23.41 -2.86
CA PRO A 292 15.51 23.81 -2.44
C PRO A 292 16.34 22.63 -1.89
N ARG A 293 17.66 22.68 -2.09
CA ARG A 293 18.65 21.64 -1.71
C ARG A 293 18.57 21.11 -0.26
N SER A 294 17.89 21.83 0.65
CA SER A 294 17.61 21.37 2.01
C SER A 294 16.74 20.11 2.05
N LEU A 295 15.81 19.96 1.09
CA LEU A 295 14.96 18.77 0.95
C LEU A 295 15.74 17.57 0.42
N ALA A 296 16.74 17.78 -0.45
CA ALA A 296 17.64 16.73 -0.89
C ALA A 296 18.48 16.15 0.28
N ARG A 297 18.86 17.00 1.26
CA ARG A 297 19.58 16.55 2.46
C ARG A 297 18.68 15.80 3.47
N GLN A 298 17.42 16.20 3.63
CA GLN A 298 16.45 15.45 4.43
C GLN A 298 16.10 14.12 3.77
N ARG A 299 15.94 14.09 2.44
CA ARG A 299 15.74 12.87 1.66
C ARG A 299 16.96 11.94 1.71
N ALA A 300 18.17 12.49 1.63
CA ALA A 300 19.40 11.69 1.79
C ALA A 300 19.50 11.09 3.20
N ARG A 301 19.06 11.80 4.24
CA ARG A 301 18.98 11.24 5.60
C ARG A 301 17.89 10.17 5.71
N HIS A 302 16.68 10.40 5.20
CA HIS A 302 15.60 9.41 5.22
C HIS A 302 15.88 8.21 4.30
N ALA A 303 16.51 8.42 3.15
CA ALA A 303 16.98 7.34 2.27
C ALA A 303 18.20 6.60 2.87
N ALA A 304 19.05 7.28 3.61
CA ALA A 304 20.15 6.64 4.34
C ALA A 304 19.63 5.82 5.53
N ASP A 305 18.60 6.30 6.25
CA ASP A 305 17.97 5.56 7.35
C ASP A 305 17.14 4.36 6.87
N THR A 306 16.70 4.35 5.58
CA THR A 306 15.96 3.23 4.96
C THR A 306 16.83 2.39 4.02
N ALA A 307 18.07 2.79 3.75
CA ALA A 307 18.99 2.04 2.90
C ALA A 307 19.30 0.68 3.53
N THR A 308 19.19 -0.38 2.72
CA THR A 308 19.64 -1.71 3.14
C THR A 308 21.14 -1.75 3.08
N VAL A 309 21.80 -2.00 4.21
CA VAL A 309 23.22 -2.31 4.29
C VAL A 309 23.38 -3.81 4.04
N TRP A 310 24.27 -4.16 3.12
CA TRP A 310 24.49 -5.54 2.70
C TRP A 310 25.85 -6.02 3.16
N ARG A 311 25.94 -7.24 3.67
CA ARG A 311 27.17 -7.94 4.03
C ARG A 311 27.11 -9.37 3.50
N ASN A 312 28.24 -9.90 3.08
CA ASN A 312 28.41 -11.32 2.72
C ASN A 312 29.13 -12.10 3.82
N GLU A 313 29.55 -11.43 4.90
CA GLU A 313 30.20 -12.04 6.05
C GLU A 313 29.29 -11.96 7.27
N VAL A 314 29.31 -13.03 8.05
CA VAL A 314 28.61 -13.12 9.34
C VAL A 314 29.53 -12.78 10.50
N GLN A 315 28.99 -12.22 11.56
CA GLN A 315 29.68 -11.78 12.77
C GLN A 315 29.18 -12.55 13.99
N ALA A 316 29.93 -12.61 15.07
CA ALA A 316 29.54 -13.35 16.27
C ALA A 316 28.14 -12.98 16.82
N GLY A 317 27.76 -11.69 16.73
CA GLY A 317 26.43 -11.21 17.12
C GLY A 317 25.28 -11.71 16.22
N ASP A 318 25.57 -12.16 15.01
CA ASP A 318 24.53 -12.61 14.08
C ASP A 318 23.91 -13.94 14.46
N VAL A 319 24.58 -14.78 15.21
CA VAL A 319 24.06 -16.08 15.67
C VAL A 319 22.73 -15.89 16.41
N ASP A 320 22.69 -14.98 17.39
CA ASP A 320 21.47 -14.68 18.14
C ASP A 320 20.46 -13.86 17.35
N LEU A 321 20.93 -12.98 16.45
CA LEU A 321 20.07 -12.20 15.57
C LEU A 321 19.33 -13.10 14.58
N VAL A 322 20.01 -14.05 13.95
CA VAL A 322 19.43 -15.03 13.02
C VAL A 322 18.49 -15.97 13.77
N ARG A 323 18.85 -16.45 14.95
CA ARG A 323 17.96 -17.26 15.79
C ARG A 323 16.61 -16.54 16.03
N ARG A 324 16.66 -15.28 16.47
CA ARG A 324 15.46 -14.47 16.67
C ARG A 324 14.70 -14.19 15.40
N LEU A 325 15.40 -13.88 14.32
CA LEU A 325 14.80 -13.62 13.01
C LEU A 325 14.02 -14.84 12.49
N VAL A 326 14.66 -16.01 12.45
CA VAL A 326 14.06 -17.25 11.95
C VAL A 326 12.87 -17.65 12.81
N ALA A 327 13.01 -17.62 14.14
CA ALA A 327 11.90 -17.88 15.06
C ALA A 327 10.71 -16.93 14.86
N SER A 328 10.98 -15.64 14.60
CA SER A 328 9.94 -14.63 14.41
C SER A 328 9.08 -14.83 13.16
N THR A 329 9.56 -15.58 12.17
CA THR A 329 8.81 -15.85 10.93
C THR A 329 7.62 -16.78 11.15
N GLY A 330 7.65 -17.62 12.19
CA GLY A 330 6.62 -18.60 12.49
C GLY A 330 6.53 -19.77 11.50
N PHE A 331 7.51 -19.92 10.60
CA PHE A 331 7.54 -20.99 9.60
C PHE A 331 8.32 -22.23 10.05
N PHE A 332 9.27 -22.06 10.97
CA PHE A 332 10.25 -23.08 11.34
C PHE A 332 10.02 -23.62 12.73
N THR A 333 10.34 -24.89 12.94
CA THR A 333 10.36 -25.55 14.24
C THR A 333 11.50 -25.02 15.12
N ALA A 334 11.45 -25.28 16.42
CA ALA A 334 12.52 -24.91 17.34
C ALA A 334 13.86 -25.56 16.95
N GLU A 335 13.85 -26.79 16.43
CA GLU A 335 15.03 -27.50 15.94
C GLU A 335 15.62 -26.82 14.71
N GLU A 336 14.78 -26.51 13.70
CA GLU A 336 15.20 -25.79 12.49
C GLU A 336 15.76 -24.39 12.80
N VAL A 337 15.18 -23.69 13.77
CA VAL A 337 15.73 -22.41 14.30
C VAL A 337 17.12 -22.62 14.90
N GLY A 338 17.33 -23.73 15.60
CA GLY A 338 18.65 -24.14 16.13
C GLY A 338 19.66 -24.32 15.00
N ILE A 339 19.33 -25.14 14.01
CA ILE A 339 20.18 -25.43 12.84
C ILE A 339 20.56 -24.14 12.10
N ALA A 340 19.59 -23.25 11.85
CA ALA A 340 19.88 -21.97 11.19
C ALA A 340 20.94 -21.12 11.92
N ALA A 341 20.91 -21.13 13.26
CA ALA A 341 21.88 -20.43 14.10
C ALA A 341 23.25 -21.15 14.12
N GLU A 342 23.26 -22.48 14.10
CA GLU A 342 24.50 -23.30 14.04
C GLU A 342 25.28 -23.06 12.75
N LEU A 343 24.61 -22.98 11.59
CA LEU A 343 25.27 -22.66 10.33
C LEU A 343 25.96 -21.29 10.38
N VAL A 344 25.32 -20.30 11.00
CA VAL A 344 25.92 -18.97 11.20
C VAL A 344 27.10 -19.05 12.14
N ALA A 345 27.02 -19.79 13.25
CA ALA A 345 28.11 -19.96 14.20
C ALA A 345 29.32 -20.62 13.52
N GLU A 346 29.10 -21.64 12.70
CA GLU A 346 30.14 -22.29 11.92
C GLU A 346 30.78 -21.35 10.87
N GLY A 347 29.96 -20.52 10.22
CA GLY A 347 30.45 -19.48 9.32
C GLY A 347 31.29 -18.42 10.02
N VAL A 348 30.95 -18.05 11.27
CA VAL A 348 31.75 -17.13 12.08
C VAL A 348 33.08 -17.76 12.49
N GLU A 349 33.07 -19.04 12.90
CA GLU A 349 34.25 -19.74 13.39
C GLU A 349 35.24 -20.07 12.27
N LYS A 350 34.74 -20.59 11.14
CA LYS A 350 35.58 -21.14 10.05
C LYS A 350 35.69 -20.22 8.83
N GLY A 351 34.89 -19.16 8.76
CA GLY A 351 34.81 -18.29 7.60
C GLY A 351 34.47 -19.06 6.30
N PRO A 352 35.10 -18.74 5.17
CA PRO A 352 34.86 -19.42 3.91
C PRO A 352 35.15 -20.93 3.93
N ALA A 353 36.00 -21.40 4.86
CA ALA A 353 36.34 -22.82 4.99
C ALA A 353 35.17 -23.66 5.54
N SER A 354 34.13 -23.03 6.08
CA SER A 354 32.88 -23.71 6.47
C SER A 354 32.12 -24.30 5.28
N GLY A 355 32.32 -23.76 4.08
CA GLY A 355 31.51 -24.05 2.91
C GLY A 355 30.15 -23.35 2.91
N TYR A 356 29.87 -22.55 3.93
CA TYR A 356 28.66 -21.73 4.00
C TYR A 356 28.95 -20.28 3.58
N HIS A 357 28.07 -19.76 2.73
CA HIS A 357 28.09 -18.38 2.26
C HIS A 357 26.82 -17.68 2.71
N PHE A 358 26.91 -16.39 2.91
CA PHE A 358 25.83 -15.61 3.50
C PHE A 358 25.55 -14.36 2.68
N VAL A 359 24.27 -13.95 2.65
CA VAL A 359 23.82 -12.61 2.26
C VAL A 359 23.01 -12.06 3.41
N VAL A 360 23.52 -11.01 4.05
CA VAL A 360 22.91 -10.37 5.21
C VAL A 360 22.41 -9.00 4.84
N ALA A 361 21.14 -8.73 5.16
CA ALA A 361 20.48 -7.46 4.92
C ALA A 361 20.16 -6.78 6.26
N GLU A 362 20.71 -5.59 6.47
CA GLU A 362 20.41 -4.76 7.64
C GLU A 362 19.67 -3.50 7.24
N ARG A 363 18.68 -3.11 8.04
CA ARG A 363 17.96 -1.84 7.93
C ARG A 363 17.81 -1.22 9.31
N GLU A 364 18.09 0.07 9.42
CA GLU A 364 17.97 0.80 10.68
C GLU A 364 18.77 0.15 11.81
N GLY A 365 19.96 -0.39 11.51
CA GLY A 365 20.82 -1.07 12.49
C GLY A 365 20.27 -2.42 12.99
N ARG A 366 19.26 -3.01 12.32
CA ARG A 366 18.66 -4.30 12.66
C ARG A 366 18.79 -5.29 11.54
N LEU A 367 18.97 -6.56 11.87
CA LEU A 367 18.91 -7.65 10.88
C LEU A 367 17.48 -7.71 10.29
N ALA A 368 17.36 -7.34 9.02
CA ALA A 368 16.09 -7.30 8.28
C ALA A 368 15.82 -8.60 7.52
N GLY A 369 16.86 -9.33 7.16
CA GLY A 369 16.78 -10.63 6.51
C GLY A 369 18.14 -11.20 6.20
N TYR A 370 18.20 -12.49 5.88
CA TYR A 370 19.43 -13.14 5.48
C TYR A 370 19.16 -14.35 4.58
N ALA A 371 20.21 -14.82 3.88
CA ALA A 371 20.26 -16.12 3.26
C ALA A 371 21.58 -16.83 3.61
N CYS A 372 21.51 -18.16 3.70
CA CYS A 372 22.65 -19.06 3.81
C CYS A 372 22.60 -20.06 2.65
N TYR A 373 23.70 -20.23 1.95
CA TYR A 373 23.80 -21.13 0.81
C TYR A 373 25.23 -21.69 0.70
N GLY A 374 25.42 -22.73 -0.09
CA GLY A 374 26.75 -23.29 -0.30
C GLY A 374 26.80 -24.37 -1.37
N PRO A 375 28.02 -24.85 -1.73
CA PRO A 375 28.18 -25.90 -2.74
C PRO A 375 27.61 -27.24 -2.26
N ILE A 376 26.96 -27.98 -3.17
CA ILE A 376 26.55 -29.34 -2.90
C ILE A 376 27.77 -30.27 -3.05
N PRO A 377 28.20 -30.96 -1.97
CA PRO A 377 29.37 -31.81 -2.04
C PRO A 377 29.28 -32.87 -3.16
N GLY A 378 30.41 -33.11 -3.84
CA GLY A 378 30.49 -34.11 -4.92
C GLY A 378 29.81 -33.69 -6.22
N THR A 379 29.45 -32.42 -6.39
CA THR A 379 28.87 -31.91 -7.64
C THR A 379 29.72 -30.83 -8.26
N ASP A 380 29.57 -30.59 -9.57
CA ASP A 380 30.28 -29.55 -10.29
C ASP A 380 29.38 -28.34 -10.53
N GLY A 381 29.64 -27.24 -9.80
CA GLY A 381 28.90 -25.97 -9.92
C GLY A 381 27.40 -26.09 -9.52
N ARG A 382 27.07 -26.88 -8.51
CA ARG A 382 25.73 -26.95 -7.93
C ARG A 382 25.77 -26.44 -6.50
N HIS A 383 24.85 -25.54 -6.18
CA HIS A 383 24.72 -24.95 -4.85
C HIS A 383 23.31 -25.16 -4.32
N ASP A 384 23.19 -25.29 -3.01
CA ASP A 384 21.91 -25.27 -2.28
C ASP A 384 21.73 -23.94 -1.56
N LEU A 385 20.50 -23.43 -1.59
CA LEU A 385 20.04 -22.38 -0.70
C LEU A 385 19.45 -23.05 0.55
N TYR A 386 20.24 -23.09 1.62
CA TYR A 386 19.83 -23.73 2.87
C TYR A 386 18.79 -22.92 3.62
N TRP A 387 18.94 -21.61 3.69
CA TRP A 387 18.05 -20.72 4.40
C TRP A 387 17.86 -19.40 3.65
N ILE A 388 16.61 -18.90 3.67
CA ILE A 388 16.27 -17.51 3.38
C ILE A 388 15.16 -17.07 4.32
N ALA A 389 15.38 -16.02 5.08
CA ALA A 389 14.40 -15.46 6.00
C ALA A 389 14.38 -13.93 5.93
N VAL A 390 13.19 -13.36 6.08
CA VAL A 390 12.94 -11.91 6.13
C VAL A 390 12.08 -11.62 7.35
N ALA A 391 12.45 -10.60 8.11
CA ALA A 391 11.71 -10.15 9.29
C ALA A 391 10.24 -9.88 8.92
N PRO A 392 9.27 -10.32 9.74
CA PRO A 392 7.84 -10.21 9.42
C PRO A 392 7.39 -8.81 9.06
N ASP A 393 7.92 -7.78 9.74
CA ASP A 393 7.65 -6.37 9.49
C ASP A 393 8.31 -5.83 8.21
N MET A 394 9.22 -6.57 7.58
CA MET A 394 9.91 -6.25 6.32
C MET A 394 9.45 -7.11 5.14
N GLN A 395 8.58 -8.10 5.36
CA GLN A 395 8.02 -8.94 4.29
C GLN A 395 7.07 -8.14 3.38
N GLY A 396 6.86 -8.63 2.16
CA GLY A 396 5.99 -7.99 1.16
C GLY A 396 6.55 -6.70 0.54
N ARG A 397 7.77 -6.26 0.90
CA ARG A 397 8.43 -5.03 0.42
C ARG A 397 9.56 -5.29 -0.59
N GLY A 398 9.63 -6.47 -1.17
CA GLY A 398 10.64 -6.84 -2.16
C GLY A 398 11.95 -7.36 -1.57
N LEU A 399 12.22 -7.19 -0.26
CA LEU A 399 13.51 -7.55 0.35
C LEU A 399 13.89 -9.02 0.14
N GLY A 400 12.96 -9.97 0.25
CA GLY A 400 13.22 -11.38 -0.02
C GLY A 400 13.67 -11.65 -1.46
N ARG A 401 13.14 -10.89 -2.43
CA ARG A 401 13.59 -10.96 -3.83
C ARG A 401 15.00 -10.39 -3.98
N GLU A 402 15.32 -9.28 -3.33
CA GLU A 402 16.66 -8.68 -3.38
C GLU A 402 17.70 -9.60 -2.74
N ILE A 403 17.40 -10.22 -1.59
CA ILE A 403 18.27 -11.22 -0.95
C ILE A 403 18.51 -12.37 -1.91
N LEU A 404 17.46 -12.95 -2.51
CA LEU A 404 17.59 -14.06 -3.43
C LEU A 404 18.42 -13.71 -4.68
N GLN A 405 18.19 -12.52 -5.27
CA GLN A 405 18.97 -12.06 -6.42
C GLN A 405 20.46 -11.87 -6.11
N ARG A 406 20.78 -11.34 -4.91
CA ARG A 406 22.17 -11.22 -4.46
C ARG A 406 22.79 -12.58 -4.18
N THR A 407 22.06 -13.50 -3.58
CA THR A 407 22.48 -14.90 -3.40
C THR A 407 22.80 -15.57 -4.74
N GLU A 408 21.92 -15.39 -5.73
CA GLU A 408 22.11 -15.90 -7.10
C GLU A 408 23.37 -15.31 -7.76
N ALA A 409 23.57 -14.00 -7.63
CA ALA A 409 24.74 -13.31 -8.20
C ALA A 409 26.05 -13.74 -7.53
N ASP A 410 26.04 -13.84 -6.19
CA ASP A 410 27.19 -14.25 -5.41
C ASP A 410 27.56 -15.73 -5.66
N ALA A 411 26.57 -16.63 -5.68
CA ALA A 411 26.78 -18.02 -6.05
C ALA A 411 27.34 -18.17 -7.48
N ALA A 412 26.81 -17.39 -8.44
CA ALA A 412 27.31 -17.40 -9.81
C ALA A 412 28.77 -16.92 -9.89
N ALA A 413 29.15 -15.88 -9.14
CA ALA A 413 30.53 -15.37 -9.05
C ALA A 413 31.49 -16.42 -8.48
N GLN A 414 31.00 -17.33 -7.63
CA GLN A 414 31.74 -18.46 -7.08
C GLN A 414 31.71 -19.71 -7.98
N GLY A 415 31.19 -19.59 -9.20
CA GLY A 415 31.18 -20.66 -10.20
C GLY A 415 29.93 -21.55 -10.18
N ALA A 416 28.89 -21.21 -9.39
CA ALA A 416 27.64 -21.95 -9.42
C ALA A 416 26.96 -21.83 -10.78
N ALA A 417 26.65 -22.96 -11.41
CA ALA A 417 25.83 -23.02 -12.61
C ALA A 417 24.33 -23.17 -12.32
N ARG A 418 24.00 -23.68 -11.14
CA ARG A 418 22.61 -23.88 -10.69
C ARG A 418 22.48 -23.70 -9.19
N LEU A 419 21.37 -23.10 -8.77
CA LEU A 419 20.95 -23.00 -7.37
C LEU A 419 19.71 -23.86 -7.16
N TYR A 420 19.74 -24.71 -6.15
CA TYR A 420 18.65 -25.56 -5.72
C TYR A 420 18.06 -25.02 -4.44
N VAL A 421 16.77 -25.28 -4.21
CA VAL A 421 16.05 -24.86 -3.00
C VAL A 421 15.02 -25.92 -2.66
N ASP A 422 15.00 -26.35 -1.43
CA ASP A 422 14.01 -27.28 -0.90
C ASP A 422 12.91 -26.57 -0.14
N THR A 423 11.68 -27.10 -0.22
CA THR A 423 10.55 -26.61 0.57
C THR A 423 9.49 -27.69 0.77
N SER A 424 8.73 -27.62 1.86
CA SER A 424 7.61 -28.52 2.14
C SER A 424 6.47 -28.37 1.14
N THR A 425 5.74 -29.46 0.88
CA THR A 425 4.50 -29.48 0.08
C THR A 425 3.29 -29.02 0.86
N SER A 426 3.37 -28.90 2.19
CA SER A 426 2.25 -28.51 3.04
C SER A 426 1.63 -27.16 2.63
N ALA A 427 0.36 -26.96 3.00
CA ALA A 427 -0.37 -25.73 2.69
C ALA A 427 0.30 -24.48 3.28
N HIS A 428 0.97 -24.63 4.42
CA HIS A 428 1.69 -23.56 5.09
C HIS A 428 2.79 -22.95 4.21
N TYR A 429 3.48 -23.76 3.41
CA TYR A 429 4.55 -23.32 2.50
C TYR A 429 4.06 -22.95 1.08
N ALA A 430 2.75 -22.90 0.82
CA ALA A 430 2.23 -22.50 -0.49
C ALA A 430 2.69 -21.10 -0.94
N PRO A 431 2.77 -20.07 -0.06
CA PRO A 431 3.31 -18.76 -0.41
C PRO A 431 4.80 -18.82 -0.81
N THR A 432 5.59 -19.65 -0.14
CA THR A 432 7.03 -19.86 -0.40
C THR A 432 7.22 -20.54 -1.76
N ARG A 433 6.47 -21.60 -2.07
CA ARG A 433 6.50 -22.23 -3.39
C ARG A 433 6.11 -21.25 -4.51
N ALA A 434 5.09 -20.41 -4.27
CA ALA A 434 4.69 -19.37 -5.21
C ALA A 434 5.77 -18.29 -5.39
N PHE A 435 6.51 -17.95 -4.34
CA PHE A 435 7.64 -17.03 -4.40
C PHE A 435 8.75 -17.56 -5.32
N TYR A 436 9.19 -18.80 -5.17
CA TYR A 436 10.21 -19.39 -6.04
C TYR A 436 9.77 -19.46 -7.50
N LYS A 437 8.52 -19.89 -7.78
CA LYS A 437 7.97 -19.87 -9.14
C LYS A 437 8.00 -18.46 -9.76
N ARG A 438 7.60 -17.42 -9.02
CA ARG A 438 7.62 -16.03 -9.49
C ARG A 438 9.03 -15.45 -9.68
N THR A 439 10.04 -16.02 -9.02
CA THR A 439 11.45 -15.59 -9.17
C THR A 439 12.22 -16.41 -10.19
N GLY A 440 11.53 -17.24 -10.98
CA GLY A 440 12.09 -17.96 -12.13
C GLY A 440 12.63 -19.34 -11.81
N TYR A 441 12.33 -19.87 -10.62
CA TYR A 441 12.64 -21.29 -10.30
C TYR A 441 11.59 -22.22 -10.89
N ARG A 442 12.04 -23.35 -11.42
CA ARG A 442 11.18 -24.45 -11.84
C ARG A 442 11.25 -25.63 -10.85
N VAL A 443 10.23 -26.39 -10.74
CA VAL A 443 10.24 -27.66 -9.96
C VAL A 443 11.18 -28.63 -10.66
N ALA A 444 12.13 -29.14 -9.90
CA ALA A 444 13.07 -30.18 -10.36
C ALA A 444 12.58 -31.58 -9.98
N ALA A 445 12.03 -31.71 -8.76
CA ALA A 445 11.45 -32.95 -8.24
C ALA A 445 10.45 -32.66 -7.15
N GLU A 446 9.53 -33.61 -6.92
CA GLU A 446 8.66 -33.69 -5.75
C GLU A 446 8.77 -35.10 -5.15
N MET A 447 8.92 -35.15 -3.84
CA MET A 447 9.02 -36.37 -3.06
C MET A 447 7.83 -36.42 -2.08
N PRO A 448 6.80 -37.22 -2.33
CA PRO A 448 5.68 -37.34 -1.41
C PRO A 448 6.13 -37.87 -0.05
N ASP A 449 5.45 -37.40 1.01
CA ASP A 449 5.61 -37.86 2.39
C ASP A 449 7.05 -37.89 2.93
N PHE A 450 7.88 -36.95 2.42
CA PHE A 450 9.31 -36.92 2.76
C PHE A 450 9.54 -36.47 4.21
N TYR A 451 8.79 -35.50 4.70
CA TYR A 451 8.91 -35.01 6.08
C TYR A 451 8.01 -35.77 7.05
N ARG A 452 6.82 -36.13 6.59
CA ARG A 452 5.81 -36.95 7.31
C ARG A 452 4.65 -37.25 6.35
N ASP A 453 3.74 -38.13 6.77
CA ASP A 453 2.53 -38.46 6.01
C ASP A 453 1.76 -37.17 5.65
N GLY A 454 1.49 -36.95 4.37
CA GLY A 454 0.84 -35.76 3.83
C GLY A 454 1.73 -34.51 3.69
N ASP A 455 3.01 -34.62 4.02
CA ASP A 455 3.96 -33.49 3.86
C ASP A 455 5.23 -33.93 3.12
N GLY A 456 5.23 -33.72 1.82
CA GLY A 456 6.32 -34.05 0.93
C GLY A 456 7.34 -32.91 0.79
N LYS A 457 8.36 -33.14 -0.02
CA LYS A 457 9.42 -32.19 -0.35
C LYS A 457 9.33 -31.76 -1.81
N THR A 458 9.32 -30.47 -2.08
CA THR A 458 9.46 -29.91 -3.43
C THR A 458 10.87 -29.35 -3.59
N ILE A 459 11.60 -29.79 -4.58
CA ILE A 459 12.92 -29.28 -4.95
C ILE A 459 12.77 -28.33 -6.13
N PHE A 460 13.16 -27.08 -5.94
CA PHE A 460 13.20 -26.07 -6.98
C PHE A 460 14.64 -25.93 -7.51
N VAL A 461 14.78 -25.54 -8.78
CA VAL A 461 16.08 -25.25 -9.40
C VAL A 461 16.00 -24.05 -10.33
N LYS A 462 17.06 -23.25 -10.33
CA LYS A 462 17.28 -22.17 -11.29
C LYS A 462 18.69 -22.26 -11.88
N ALA A 463 18.79 -22.15 -13.21
CA ALA A 463 20.08 -21.95 -13.88
C ALA A 463 20.56 -20.53 -13.64
N LEU A 464 21.82 -20.37 -13.22
CA LEU A 464 22.43 -19.08 -13.01
C LEU A 464 23.19 -18.67 -14.28
N LEU A 465 23.09 -17.39 -14.66
CA LEU A 465 23.85 -16.85 -15.77
C LEU A 465 25.30 -16.68 -15.31
N ARG A 466 26.24 -17.36 -15.97
CA ARG A 466 27.67 -17.06 -15.77
C ARG A 466 27.94 -15.64 -16.30
N GLN A 467 28.45 -14.76 -15.45
CA GLN A 467 29.02 -13.53 -15.96
C GLN A 467 30.21 -13.93 -16.89
N PRO A 468 30.33 -13.36 -18.09
CA PRO A 468 31.54 -13.57 -18.90
C PRO A 468 32.74 -13.06 -18.11
N ALA A 469 33.80 -13.88 -18.09
CA ALA A 469 35.09 -13.59 -17.45
C ALA A 469 35.73 -12.33 -18.03
#